data_31bd675dacb7885f33e598c873b9ba31
#
_entry.id   31bd675dacb7885f33e598c873b9ba31
#
_cell.length_a   1.000
_cell.length_b   1.000
_cell.length_c   1.000
_cell.angle_alpha   90.00
_cell.angle_beta   90.00
_cell.angle_gamma   90.00
#
_symmetry.space_group_name_H-M   'P 1'
#
loop_
_entity.id
_entity.type
_entity.pdbx_description
1 polymer ?
#
loop_
_entity_poly.entity_id
_entity_poly.type
_entity_poly.pdbx_seq_one_letter_code
_entity_poly.pdbx_strand_id
1 'polypeptide(L)'
;MTNLEQIPEPLRPLWRPFLTTVALFVVSMMCFSSAHDIRLPPAPADLKVFRVTLDTEDHSFRSVVGGNRKSSYVLISSATSKEWPGFIFVISGTSFSIEPPVTLDLYVDKDVEKPAVSRKQRPEYLREVRVYGIATDDRIVLDPAKVYQTRLKEKKRQTLFAGISLMLAVFTGAFVVWRARMIFR
;
A
#
# COMPACT_ATOMS: atom_id res chain seq x y z
N MET A 1 -31.52 5.15 -14.56
CA MET A 1 -31.74 6.42 -15.33
C MET A 1 -32.81 7.18 -14.60
N THR A 2 -32.46 8.22 -13.87
CA THR A 2 -33.44 9.10 -13.19
C THR A 2 -34.18 9.91 -14.26
N ASN A 3 -35.48 9.73 -14.35
CA ASN A 3 -36.31 10.44 -15.31
C ASN A 3 -36.28 11.93 -14.97
N LEU A 4 -35.58 12.72 -15.79
CA LEU A 4 -35.50 14.19 -15.67
C LEU A 4 -36.86 14.88 -15.64
N GLU A 5 -37.91 14.20 -16.13
CA GLU A 5 -39.30 14.67 -16.16
C GLU A 5 -39.93 14.75 -14.76
N GLN A 6 -39.42 14.02 -13.79
CA GLN A 6 -39.92 14.04 -12.40
C GLN A 6 -39.37 15.20 -11.56
N ILE A 7 -38.40 15.97 -12.10
CA ILE A 7 -37.81 17.11 -11.40
C ILE A 7 -38.66 18.35 -11.72
N PRO A 8 -39.11 19.07 -10.69
CA PRO A 8 -39.82 20.34 -10.88
C PRO A 8 -39.05 21.29 -11.81
N GLU A 9 -39.74 21.92 -12.77
CA GLU A 9 -39.12 22.78 -13.78
C GLU A 9 -38.10 23.79 -13.26
N PRO A 10 -38.35 24.52 -12.15
CA PRO A 10 -37.39 25.48 -11.63
C PRO A 10 -36.10 24.86 -11.12
N LEU A 11 -36.11 23.56 -10.79
CA LEU A 11 -34.93 22.83 -10.26
C LEU A 11 -34.12 22.12 -11.35
N ARG A 12 -34.65 21.94 -12.56
CA ARG A 12 -33.97 21.26 -13.66
C ARG A 12 -32.58 21.86 -13.99
N PRO A 13 -32.38 23.19 -14.03
CA PRO A 13 -31.07 23.76 -14.32
C PRO A 13 -30.06 23.55 -13.21
N LEU A 14 -30.50 23.24 -11.97
CA LEU A 14 -29.61 22.99 -10.83
C LEU A 14 -29.21 21.53 -10.67
N TRP A 15 -29.92 20.61 -11.33
CA TRP A 15 -29.70 19.18 -11.15
C TRP A 15 -28.31 18.71 -11.57
N ARG A 16 -27.84 19.14 -12.74
CA ARG A 16 -26.49 18.78 -13.23
C ARG A 16 -25.38 19.28 -12.31
N PRO A 17 -25.30 20.56 -11.94
CA PRO A 17 -24.27 21.04 -11.03
C PRO A 17 -24.39 20.42 -9.64
N PHE A 18 -25.59 20.10 -9.16
CA PHE A 18 -25.78 19.36 -7.91
C PHE A 18 -25.16 17.94 -7.98
N LEU A 19 -25.46 17.17 -9.03
CA LEU A 19 -24.85 15.84 -9.24
C LEU A 19 -23.32 15.92 -9.34
N THR A 20 -22.79 16.94 -10.03
CA THR A 20 -21.35 17.16 -10.14
C THR A 20 -20.74 17.40 -8.73
N THR A 21 -21.40 18.23 -7.92
CA THR A 21 -20.95 18.47 -6.53
C THR A 21 -20.90 17.19 -5.71
N VAL A 22 -21.96 16.36 -5.78
CA VAL A 22 -22.03 15.08 -5.08
C VAL A 22 -20.93 14.14 -5.58
N ALA A 23 -20.75 14.02 -6.89
CA ALA A 23 -19.73 13.16 -7.48
C ALA A 23 -18.31 13.59 -7.05
N LEU A 24 -17.99 14.88 -7.09
CA LEU A 24 -16.70 15.40 -6.64
C LEU A 24 -16.46 15.16 -5.15
N PHE A 25 -17.50 15.31 -4.32
CA PHE A 25 -17.41 15.01 -2.90
C PHE A 25 -17.11 13.53 -2.65
N VAL A 26 -17.83 12.62 -3.34
CA VAL A 26 -17.58 11.16 -3.24
C VAL A 26 -16.16 10.81 -3.68
N VAL A 27 -15.69 11.36 -4.81
CA VAL A 27 -14.32 11.16 -5.30
C VAL A 27 -13.30 11.65 -4.28
N SER A 28 -13.53 12.82 -3.68
CA SER A 28 -12.66 13.35 -2.63
C SER A 28 -12.57 12.40 -1.44
N MET A 29 -13.70 11.91 -0.93
CA MET A 29 -13.75 10.98 0.19
C MET A 29 -13.04 9.66 -0.14
N MET A 30 -13.22 9.11 -1.36
CA MET A 30 -12.52 7.91 -1.81
C MET A 30 -11.00 8.13 -1.87
N CYS A 31 -10.54 9.28 -2.38
CA CYS A 31 -9.12 9.60 -2.44
C CYS A 31 -8.52 9.81 -1.04
N PHE A 32 -9.24 10.44 -0.12
CA PHE A 32 -8.78 10.57 1.27
C PHE A 32 -8.69 9.21 1.97
N SER A 33 -9.70 8.35 1.82
CA SER A 33 -9.67 6.99 2.36
C SER A 33 -8.48 6.22 1.79
N SER A 34 -8.29 6.25 0.48
CA SER A 34 -7.16 5.58 -0.17
C SER A 34 -5.81 6.13 0.30
N ALA A 35 -5.68 7.46 0.50
CA ALA A 35 -4.45 8.07 1.01
C ALA A 35 -4.18 7.67 2.46
N HIS A 36 -5.23 7.52 3.27
CA HIS A 36 -5.13 7.05 4.65
C HIS A 36 -4.66 5.59 4.72
N ASP A 37 -5.16 4.74 3.82
CA ASP A 37 -4.82 3.32 3.76
C ASP A 37 -3.40 3.06 3.25
N ILE A 38 -2.76 4.04 2.59
CA ILE A 38 -1.35 3.93 2.21
C ILE A 38 -0.47 4.00 3.45
N ARG A 39 -0.07 2.81 3.92
CA ARG A 39 0.95 2.70 4.97
C ARG A 39 2.32 2.99 4.37
N LEU A 40 2.99 3.98 4.91
CA LEU A 40 4.38 4.24 4.57
C LEU A 40 5.25 3.14 5.17
N PRO A 41 6.24 2.62 4.42
CA PRO A 41 7.27 1.78 5.02
C PRO A 41 8.07 2.61 6.04
N PRO A 42 8.81 1.97 6.96
CA PRO A 42 9.77 2.66 7.81
C PRO A 42 10.74 3.49 6.99
N ALA A 43 11.21 4.60 7.55
CA ALA A 43 12.25 5.40 6.88
C ALA A 43 13.52 4.56 6.74
N PRO A 44 14.36 4.75 5.70
CA PRO A 44 15.58 3.97 5.51
C PRO A 44 16.50 3.96 6.73
N ALA A 45 16.51 5.04 7.52
CA ALA A 45 17.26 5.13 8.78
C ALA A 45 16.68 4.27 9.92
N ASP A 46 15.44 3.85 9.79
CA ASP A 46 14.72 3.02 10.77
C ASP A 46 14.69 1.54 10.37
N LEU A 47 15.47 1.16 9.37
CA LEU A 47 15.62 -0.22 8.93
C LEU A 47 16.86 -0.85 9.57
N LYS A 48 16.76 -2.14 9.83
CA LYS A 48 17.91 -3.00 10.17
C LYS A 48 18.11 -4.07 9.10
N VAL A 49 19.34 -4.54 8.98
CA VAL A 49 19.72 -5.54 7.99
C VAL A 49 19.77 -6.91 8.65
N PHE A 50 19.10 -7.86 8.02
CA PHE A 50 19.22 -9.28 8.33
C PHE A 50 19.94 -9.95 7.19
N ARG A 51 21.06 -10.59 7.47
CA ARG A 51 21.81 -11.36 6.50
C ARG A 51 21.32 -12.81 6.52
N VAL A 52 20.88 -13.29 5.37
CA VAL A 52 20.35 -14.65 5.19
C VAL A 52 21.09 -15.31 4.03
N THR A 53 21.67 -16.48 4.25
CA THR A 53 22.27 -17.28 3.18
C THR A 53 21.26 -18.32 2.73
N LEU A 54 20.97 -18.36 1.45
CA LEU A 54 20.12 -19.35 0.80
C LEU A 54 21.00 -20.39 0.14
N ASP A 55 20.89 -21.64 0.58
CA ASP A 55 21.57 -22.78 -0.04
C ASP A 55 20.71 -23.43 -1.11
N THR A 56 21.36 -24.16 -2.04
CA THR A 56 20.71 -24.88 -3.15
C THR A 56 19.73 -25.97 -2.69
N GLU A 57 19.91 -26.47 -1.48
CA GLU A 57 19.04 -27.51 -0.88
C GLU A 57 17.86 -26.91 -0.11
N ASP A 58 17.86 -25.60 0.10
CA ASP A 58 16.80 -24.92 0.86
C ASP A 58 15.56 -24.69 -0.01
N HIS A 59 14.60 -25.60 0.11
CA HIS A 59 13.24 -25.44 -0.48
C HIS A 59 12.45 -24.28 0.15
N SER A 60 13.09 -23.42 0.92
CA SER A 60 12.49 -22.31 1.66
C SER A 60 12.14 -21.11 0.78
N PHE A 61 12.59 -21.09 -0.49
CA PHE A 61 12.23 -20.05 -1.43
C PHE A 61 10.91 -20.42 -2.15
N ARG A 62 9.81 -19.89 -1.69
CA ARG A 62 8.50 -20.12 -2.29
C ARG A 62 7.96 -18.85 -2.92
N SER A 63 7.88 -18.82 -4.25
CA SER A 63 7.06 -17.83 -4.93
C SER A 63 5.59 -18.23 -4.83
N VAL A 64 4.82 -17.52 -4.01
CA VAL A 64 3.38 -17.72 -3.91
C VAL A 64 2.70 -16.66 -4.77
N VAL A 65 2.17 -17.08 -5.93
CA VAL A 65 1.23 -16.25 -6.70
C VAL A 65 -0.12 -16.35 -6.00
N GLY A 66 -0.40 -15.42 -5.12
CA GLY A 66 -1.67 -15.39 -4.39
C GLY A 66 -2.77 -14.70 -5.16
N GLY A 67 -3.91 -15.38 -5.25
CA GLY A 67 -5.29 -15.00 -5.55
C GLY A 67 -5.56 -13.67 -6.26
N ASN A 68 -6.73 -13.46 -6.78
CA ASN A 68 -7.34 -12.36 -7.56
C ASN A 68 -6.79 -10.92 -7.54
N ARG A 69 -5.73 -10.64 -6.80
CA ARG A 69 -4.91 -9.42 -6.88
C ARG A 69 -3.50 -9.82 -7.28
N LYS A 70 -2.99 -9.21 -8.35
CA LYS A 70 -1.63 -9.38 -8.90
C LYS A 70 -0.52 -8.99 -7.91
N SER A 71 -0.52 -9.55 -6.72
CA SER A 71 0.54 -9.40 -5.73
C SER A 71 1.27 -10.72 -5.67
N SER A 72 2.41 -10.78 -6.34
CA SER A 72 3.39 -11.85 -6.13
C SER A 72 4.08 -11.63 -4.80
N TYR A 73 4.08 -12.64 -3.96
CA TYR A 73 4.86 -12.66 -2.73
C TYR A 73 6.02 -13.62 -2.91
N VAL A 74 7.19 -13.22 -2.46
CA VAL A 74 8.31 -14.14 -2.26
C VAL A 74 8.41 -14.37 -0.77
N LEU A 75 8.32 -15.61 -0.35
CA LEU A 75 8.47 -16.03 1.04
C LEU A 75 9.84 -16.65 1.20
N ILE A 76 10.63 -16.12 2.12
CA ILE A 76 11.88 -16.71 2.56
C ILE A 76 11.65 -17.23 3.96
N SER A 77 11.63 -18.54 4.13
CA SER A 77 11.51 -19.16 5.45
C SER A 77 12.88 -19.25 6.09
N SER A 78 12.98 -18.76 7.31
CA SER A 78 14.18 -18.93 8.13
C SER A 78 14.11 -20.20 8.98
N ALA A 79 13.19 -21.12 8.70
CA ALA A 79 13.03 -22.34 9.48
C ALA A 79 14.33 -23.18 9.54
N THR A 80 15.15 -23.08 8.51
CA THR A 80 16.45 -23.75 8.40
C THR A 80 17.63 -22.87 8.82
N SER A 81 17.42 -21.56 8.96
CA SER A 81 18.47 -20.66 9.41
C SER A 81 18.79 -20.88 10.89
N LYS A 82 20.03 -21.24 11.19
CA LYS A 82 20.52 -21.35 12.57
C LYS A 82 20.56 -20.00 13.30
N GLU A 83 20.71 -18.92 12.54
CA GLU A 83 20.83 -17.58 13.11
C GLU A 83 19.49 -16.95 13.47
N TRP A 84 18.43 -17.27 12.69
CA TRP A 84 17.11 -16.63 12.80
C TRP A 84 15.95 -17.63 12.66
N PRO A 85 15.89 -18.65 13.52
CA PRO A 85 14.81 -19.63 13.43
C PRO A 85 13.45 -18.98 13.74
N GLY A 86 12.43 -19.33 12.99
CA GLY A 86 11.06 -18.94 13.29
C GLY A 86 10.58 -17.65 12.61
N PHE A 87 11.31 -17.08 11.61
CA PHE A 87 10.82 -16.00 10.79
C PHE A 87 10.39 -16.48 9.40
N ILE A 88 9.37 -15.81 8.86
CA ILE A 88 9.03 -15.85 7.43
C ILE A 88 9.21 -14.42 6.90
N PHE A 89 10.17 -14.20 6.03
CA PHE A 89 10.36 -12.94 5.37
C PHE A 89 9.44 -12.84 4.16
N VAL A 90 8.57 -11.83 4.18
CA VAL A 90 7.57 -11.59 3.13
C VAL A 90 8.01 -10.40 2.27
N ILE A 91 8.24 -10.66 0.99
CA ILE A 91 8.60 -9.65 0.01
C ILE A 91 7.40 -9.46 -0.91
N SER A 92 6.82 -8.27 -0.92
CA SER A 92 5.64 -7.99 -1.73
C SER A 92 5.97 -7.11 -2.94
N GLY A 93 5.39 -7.44 -4.08
CA GLY A 93 5.26 -6.53 -5.22
C GLY A 93 6.41 -6.50 -6.22
N THR A 94 7.35 -7.44 -6.19
CA THR A 94 8.44 -7.54 -7.17
C THR A 94 8.59 -8.96 -7.67
N SER A 95 8.62 -9.12 -9.00
CA SER A 95 9.15 -10.32 -9.63
C SER A 95 10.66 -10.16 -9.75
N PHE A 96 11.42 -10.82 -8.90
CA PHE A 96 12.86 -10.95 -9.09
C PHE A 96 13.21 -12.44 -9.03
N SER A 97 14.17 -12.82 -9.84
CA SER A 97 14.76 -14.14 -9.78
C SER A 97 16.03 -14.06 -8.96
N ILE A 98 16.10 -14.89 -7.94
CA ILE A 98 17.29 -15.10 -7.12
C ILE A 98 17.61 -16.59 -7.25
N GLU A 99 18.79 -16.88 -7.73
CA GLU A 99 19.26 -18.26 -7.89
C GLU A 99 20.22 -18.59 -6.74
N PRO A 100 19.89 -19.57 -5.90
CA PRO A 100 20.81 -20.07 -4.89
C PRO A 100 22.05 -20.75 -5.51
N PRO A 101 23.22 -20.78 -4.82
CA PRO A 101 23.46 -20.21 -3.49
C PRO A 101 23.67 -18.71 -3.52
N VAL A 102 23.07 -18.00 -2.59
CA VAL A 102 23.19 -16.53 -2.50
C VAL A 102 23.04 -16.03 -1.09
N THR A 103 23.82 -15.03 -0.73
CA THR A 103 23.64 -14.29 0.53
C THR A 103 22.83 -13.03 0.27
N LEU A 104 21.78 -12.83 1.05
CA LEU A 104 20.86 -11.72 0.95
C LEU A 104 20.92 -10.86 2.19
N ASP A 105 21.04 -9.56 2.00
CA ASP A 105 20.80 -8.56 3.03
C ASP A 105 19.34 -8.09 2.92
N LEU A 106 18.52 -8.46 3.89
CA LEU A 106 17.10 -8.13 3.96
C LEU A 106 16.91 -6.92 4.88
N TYR A 107 16.35 -5.84 4.34
CA TYR A 107 16.04 -4.62 5.10
C TYR A 107 14.65 -4.75 5.71
N VAL A 108 14.59 -4.78 7.03
CA VAL A 108 13.34 -4.93 7.81
C VAL A 108 13.24 -3.81 8.85
N ASP A 109 12.04 -3.65 9.43
CA ASP A 109 11.83 -2.70 10.51
C ASP A 109 12.74 -3.01 11.71
N LYS A 110 13.37 -1.98 12.29
CA LYS A 110 14.24 -2.11 13.47
C LYS A 110 13.52 -2.66 14.69
N ASP A 111 12.19 -2.43 14.77
CA ASP A 111 11.37 -2.88 15.88
C ASP A 111 11.02 -4.38 15.81
N VAL A 112 11.48 -5.09 14.77
CA VAL A 112 11.37 -6.54 14.70
C VAL A 112 12.29 -7.18 15.71
N GLU A 113 11.73 -7.68 16.80
CA GLU A 113 12.45 -8.43 17.83
C GLU A 113 12.59 -9.90 17.41
N LYS A 114 13.70 -10.54 17.83
CA LYS A 114 13.86 -11.99 17.71
C LYS A 114 12.72 -12.68 18.46
N PRO A 115 12.01 -13.64 17.84
CA PRO A 115 11.03 -14.41 18.57
C PRO A 115 11.76 -15.15 19.70
N ALA A 116 11.18 -15.11 20.89
CA ALA A 116 11.65 -15.93 21.99
C ALA A 116 11.52 -17.41 21.55
N VAL A 117 12.65 -18.07 21.32
CA VAL A 117 12.67 -19.46 20.87
C VAL A 117 12.26 -20.34 22.05
N SER A 118 10.97 -20.53 22.21
CA SER A 118 10.47 -21.61 23.05
C SER A 118 10.63 -22.93 22.27
N ARG A 119 11.40 -23.87 22.82
CA ARG A 119 11.65 -25.20 22.24
C ARG A 119 10.39 -26.03 21.92
N LYS A 120 9.20 -25.53 22.24
CA LYS A 120 7.89 -26.18 22.04
C LYS A 120 7.01 -25.51 20.99
N GLN A 121 7.48 -24.46 20.31
CA GLN A 121 6.66 -23.79 19.31
C GLN A 121 6.58 -24.62 18.03
N ARG A 122 5.34 -24.98 17.69
CA ARG A 122 4.99 -25.63 16.42
C ARG A 122 5.29 -24.69 15.26
N PRO A 123 5.63 -25.20 14.06
CA PRO A 123 5.92 -24.39 12.86
C PRO A 123 4.78 -23.46 12.44
N GLU A 124 3.59 -23.61 13.01
CA GLU A 124 2.41 -22.79 12.79
C GLU A 124 2.53 -21.34 13.35
N TYR A 125 3.53 -21.06 14.17
CA TYR A 125 3.76 -19.74 14.79
C TYR A 125 4.96 -18.99 14.22
N LEU A 126 5.29 -19.22 12.95
CA LEU A 126 6.31 -18.43 12.27
C LEU A 126 5.87 -16.97 12.18
N ARG A 127 6.70 -16.05 12.65
CA ARG A 127 6.41 -14.62 12.59
C ARG A 127 6.69 -14.10 11.20
N GLU A 128 5.67 -13.55 10.54
CA GLU A 128 5.83 -12.85 9.27
C GLU A 128 6.54 -11.51 9.47
N VAL A 129 7.63 -11.33 8.75
CA VAL A 129 8.43 -10.10 8.73
C VAL A 129 8.41 -9.51 7.33
N ARG A 130 7.92 -8.28 7.21
CA ARG A 130 7.92 -7.56 5.93
C ARG A 130 9.31 -7.08 5.59
N VAL A 131 9.72 -7.33 4.35
CA VAL A 131 10.98 -6.87 3.80
C VAL A 131 10.73 -5.62 2.95
N TYR A 132 11.49 -4.57 3.21
CA TYR A 132 11.39 -3.29 2.52
C TYR A 132 12.52 -3.03 1.54
N GLY A 133 13.57 -3.82 1.59
CA GLY A 133 14.69 -3.76 0.67
C GLY A 133 15.47 -5.06 0.66
N ILE A 134 16.20 -5.30 -0.43
CA ILE A 134 17.02 -6.51 -0.63
C ILE A 134 18.31 -6.10 -1.33
N ALA A 135 19.42 -6.53 -0.79
CA ALA A 135 20.71 -6.46 -1.47
C ALA A 135 21.37 -7.84 -1.49
N THR A 136 22.17 -8.06 -2.49
CA THR A 136 23.15 -9.15 -2.57
C THR A 136 24.53 -8.52 -2.40
N ASP A 137 25.57 -9.33 -2.25
CA ASP A 137 26.94 -8.81 -2.13
C ASP A 137 27.34 -7.94 -3.35
N ASP A 138 26.76 -8.20 -4.54
CA ASP A 138 27.11 -7.52 -5.78
C ASP A 138 26.16 -6.37 -6.17
N ARG A 139 24.91 -6.37 -5.70
CA ARG A 139 23.91 -5.39 -6.15
C ARG A 139 22.74 -5.21 -5.19
N ILE A 140 22.15 -4.02 -5.26
CA ILE A 140 20.86 -3.75 -4.62
C ILE A 140 19.75 -4.21 -5.56
N VAL A 141 19.01 -5.24 -5.15
CA VAL A 141 17.86 -5.79 -5.90
C VAL A 141 16.61 -4.95 -5.67
N LEU A 142 16.36 -4.58 -4.42
CA LEU A 142 15.24 -3.73 -4.03
C LEU A 142 15.76 -2.64 -3.10
N ASP A 143 15.80 -1.40 -3.61
CA ASP A 143 16.28 -0.25 -2.86
C ASP A 143 15.19 0.27 -1.90
N PRO A 144 15.40 0.19 -0.58
CA PRO A 144 14.41 0.62 0.40
C PRO A 144 14.12 2.13 0.31
N ALA A 145 15.10 2.94 -0.09
CA ALA A 145 14.89 4.37 -0.26
C ALA A 145 13.95 4.67 -1.43
N LYS A 146 14.09 3.95 -2.54
CA LYS A 146 13.16 4.06 -3.69
C LYS A 146 11.75 3.61 -3.33
N VAL A 147 11.63 2.50 -2.59
CA VAL A 147 10.32 2.00 -2.12
C VAL A 147 9.64 3.05 -1.25
N TYR A 148 10.35 3.61 -0.29
CA TYR A 148 9.84 4.67 0.59
C TYR A 148 9.40 5.90 -0.21
N GLN A 149 10.26 6.42 -1.10
CA GLN A 149 9.99 7.60 -1.91
C GLN A 149 8.79 7.40 -2.85
N THR A 150 8.66 6.22 -3.44
CA THR A 150 7.54 5.90 -4.33
C THR A 150 6.22 5.91 -3.56
N ARG A 151 6.16 5.29 -2.39
CA ARG A 151 4.98 5.29 -1.53
C ARG A 151 4.63 6.68 -1.00
N LEU A 152 5.65 7.46 -0.64
CA LEU A 152 5.47 8.85 -0.21
C LEU A 152 4.89 9.72 -1.33
N LYS A 153 5.41 9.60 -2.55
CA LYS A 153 4.88 10.31 -3.73
C LYS A 153 3.44 9.92 -4.03
N GLU A 154 3.13 8.64 -3.96
CA GLU A 154 1.77 8.12 -4.18
C GLU A 154 0.79 8.69 -3.15
N LYS A 155 1.15 8.64 -1.86
CA LYS A 155 0.35 9.22 -0.79
C LYS A 155 0.12 10.72 -0.98
N LYS A 156 1.19 11.49 -1.26
CA LYS A 156 1.09 12.94 -1.52
C LYS A 156 0.19 13.23 -2.71
N ARG A 157 0.32 12.47 -3.81
CA ARG A 157 -0.52 12.62 -5.00
C ARG A 157 -2.00 12.40 -4.67
N GLN A 158 -2.33 11.33 -3.96
CA GLN A 158 -3.72 11.05 -3.60
C GLN A 158 -4.30 12.11 -2.66
N THR A 159 -3.53 12.58 -1.68
CA THR A 159 -3.95 13.68 -0.80
C THR A 159 -4.20 14.97 -1.58
N LEU A 160 -3.34 15.28 -2.56
CA LEU A 160 -3.50 16.45 -3.41
C LEU A 160 -4.77 16.37 -4.26
N PHE A 161 -5.02 15.23 -4.91
CA PHE A 161 -6.25 15.00 -5.67
C PHE A 161 -7.50 15.09 -4.81
N ALA A 162 -7.46 14.54 -3.60
CA ALA A 162 -8.55 14.67 -2.64
C ALA A 162 -8.83 16.14 -2.30
N GLY A 163 -7.79 16.91 -2.03
CA GLY A 163 -7.90 18.35 -1.73
C GLY A 163 -8.50 19.14 -2.89
N ILE A 164 -7.99 18.93 -4.12
CA ILE A 164 -8.51 19.61 -5.32
C ILE A 164 -9.98 19.25 -5.55
N SER A 165 -10.34 17.97 -5.48
CA SER A 165 -11.72 17.51 -5.66
C SER A 165 -12.66 18.10 -4.61
N LEU A 166 -12.20 18.21 -3.37
CA LEU A 166 -12.98 18.84 -2.29
C LEU A 166 -13.21 20.33 -2.55
N MET A 167 -12.17 21.06 -2.95
CA MET A 167 -12.30 22.48 -3.28
C MET A 167 -13.30 22.70 -4.42
N LEU A 168 -13.21 21.90 -5.50
CA LEU A 168 -14.15 21.95 -6.61
C LEU A 168 -15.58 21.63 -6.16
N ALA A 169 -15.77 20.66 -5.26
CA ALA A 169 -17.08 20.35 -4.68
C ALA A 169 -17.65 21.51 -3.88
N VAL A 170 -16.83 22.21 -3.10
CA VAL A 170 -17.24 23.39 -2.34
C VAL A 170 -17.65 24.52 -3.28
N PHE A 171 -16.85 24.82 -4.32
CA PHE A 171 -17.19 25.87 -5.30
C PHE A 171 -18.47 25.58 -6.07
N THR A 172 -18.62 24.34 -6.57
CA THR A 172 -19.84 23.95 -7.29
C THR A 172 -21.05 23.93 -6.37
N GLY A 173 -20.91 23.50 -5.12
CA GLY A 173 -21.97 23.55 -4.12
C GLY A 173 -22.40 24.97 -3.78
N ALA A 174 -21.44 25.88 -3.57
CA ALA A 174 -21.72 27.29 -3.34
C ALA A 174 -22.46 27.94 -4.53
N PHE A 175 -22.05 27.61 -5.75
CA PHE A 175 -22.74 28.03 -6.97
C PHE A 175 -24.19 27.53 -7.03
N VAL A 176 -24.42 26.25 -6.70
CA VAL A 176 -25.78 25.67 -6.66
C VAL A 176 -26.65 26.41 -5.64
N VAL A 177 -26.14 26.67 -4.43
CA VAL A 177 -26.87 27.39 -3.39
C VAL A 177 -27.16 28.82 -3.80
N TRP A 178 -26.19 29.53 -4.35
CA TRP A 178 -26.36 30.90 -4.85
C TRP A 178 -27.45 30.97 -5.93
N ARG A 179 -27.38 30.09 -6.92
CA ARG A 179 -28.36 30.07 -8.03
C ARG A 179 -29.75 29.64 -7.55
N ALA A 180 -29.85 28.70 -6.60
CA ALA A 180 -31.13 28.36 -5.98
C ALA A 180 -31.77 29.56 -5.29
N ARG A 181 -31.00 30.36 -4.53
CA ARG A 181 -31.51 31.60 -3.91
C ARG A 181 -32.02 32.59 -4.90
N MET A 182 -31.45 32.67 -6.12
CA MET A 182 -31.93 33.59 -7.16
C MET A 182 -33.24 33.12 -7.82
N ILE A 183 -33.49 31.81 -7.85
CA ILE A 183 -34.70 31.22 -8.43
C ILE A 183 -35.90 31.36 -7.46
N PHE A 184 -35.65 31.29 -6.15
CA PHE A 184 -36.70 31.34 -5.11
C PHE A 184 -36.89 32.70 -4.46
N ARG A 185 -36.27 33.75 -4.96
CA ARG A 185 -36.58 35.15 -4.69
C ARG A 185 -37.50 35.73 -5.74
#